data_9b253d1fd018ae960661c1deca2fb852
#
_entry.id   9b253d1fd018ae960661c1deca2fb852
#
_cell.length_a   1.000
_cell.length_b   1.000
_cell.length_c   1.000
_cell.angle_alpha   90.00
_cell.angle_beta   90.00
_cell.angle_gamma   90.00
#
_symmetry.space_group_name_H-M   'P 1'
#
loop_
_entity.id
_entity.type
_entity.pdbx_description
1 polymer ?
#
loop_
_entity_poly.entity_id
_entity_poly.type
_entity_poly.pdbx_seq_one_letter_code
_entity_poly.pdbx_strand_id
1 'polypeptide(L)'
;MTAVLTAHHSAKPAAPTRYTVTLARDEDDVRAAQRLRHDVFAGEMGALLATPQPGLDIDPFDAHCDHLLVREEVSGQVVGTYRLLPPERAAVAGRLYAETEFDLAALDPIRPGLVEVGRSCVHPGHRDGAVIGLIWAGIARYMIDRGHEWLAGCCSVPLADGGALAAATWDRVRGKHLAPEEYRVRPLRPWRPTAAAPAAARTELPALLRGYLRLGARVCGEPAHDADFGVADLYVLLPMSRVDQRYLRHFLSLVPGR
;
A
#
# COMPACT_ATOMS: atom_id res chain seq x y z
N MET A 1 12.35 46.66 -43.74
CA MET A 1 12.20 45.24 -43.34
C MET A 1 13.02 45.03 -42.09
N THR A 2 12.36 45.03 -40.92
CA THR A 2 13.00 44.90 -39.61
C THR A 2 12.72 43.50 -39.09
N ALA A 3 13.78 42.68 -38.97
CA ALA A 3 13.68 41.34 -38.43
C ALA A 3 13.58 41.39 -36.91
N VAL A 4 12.48 40.87 -36.37
CA VAL A 4 12.28 40.67 -34.92
C VAL A 4 12.90 39.33 -34.56
N LEU A 5 14.01 39.37 -33.83
CA LEU A 5 14.60 38.19 -33.17
C LEU A 5 13.76 37.81 -31.95
N THR A 6 12.98 36.75 -32.08
CA THR A 6 12.33 36.09 -30.93
C THR A 6 13.36 35.26 -30.16
N ALA A 7 13.70 35.73 -28.96
CA ALA A 7 14.54 34.99 -28.03
C ALA A 7 13.76 33.81 -27.50
N HIS A 8 14.10 32.58 -27.92
CA HIS A 8 13.65 31.36 -27.26
C HIS A 8 14.33 31.26 -25.90
N HIS A 9 13.59 31.56 -24.85
CA HIS A 9 13.98 31.19 -23.48
C HIS A 9 13.89 29.65 -23.39
N SER A 10 15.07 29.02 -23.52
CA SER A 10 15.22 27.61 -23.15
C SER A 10 15.04 27.51 -21.64
N ALA A 11 13.91 27.04 -21.18
CA ALA A 11 13.70 26.73 -19.78
C ALA A 11 14.75 25.69 -19.36
N LYS A 12 15.57 26.04 -18.38
CA LYS A 12 16.54 25.13 -17.76
C LYS A 12 15.77 23.92 -17.24
N PRO A 13 16.18 22.68 -17.55
CA PRO A 13 15.48 21.52 -17.01
C PRO A 13 15.42 21.63 -15.49
N ALA A 14 14.23 21.46 -14.92
CA ALA A 14 14.04 21.47 -13.47
C ALA A 14 14.97 20.42 -12.86
N ALA A 15 15.62 20.76 -11.74
CA ALA A 15 16.44 19.78 -11.01
C ALA A 15 15.54 18.58 -10.64
N PRO A 16 16.08 17.34 -10.68
CA PRO A 16 15.30 16.17 -10.32
C PRO A 16 14.74 16.33 -8.90
N THR A 17 13.45 16.07 -8.75
CA THR A 17 12.77 16.10 -7.44
C THR A 17 13.45 15.11 -6.51
N ARG A 18 13.86 15.57 -5.34
CA ARG A 18 14.49 14.72 -4.31
C ARG A 18 13.48 14.39 -3.23
N TYR A 19 13.60 13.20 -2.68
CA TYR A 19 12.72 12.70 -1.62
C TYR A 19 13.54 12.08 -0.50
N THR A 20 13.01 12.18 0.71
CA THR A 20 13.50 11.44 1.88
C THR A 20 12.42 10.51 2.40
N VAL A 21 12.82 9.36 2.97
CA VAL A 21 11.93 8.42 3.63
C VAL A 21 12.30 8.28 5.11
N THR A 22 11.31 8.41 5.98
CA THR A 22 11.47 8.33 7.44
C THR A 22 10.26 7.66 8.08
N LEU A 23 10.39 7.22 9.33
CA LEU A 23 9.22 6.96 10.18
C LEU A 23 8.76 8.28 10.81
N ALA A 24 7.45 8.42 11.06
CA ALA A 24 6.89 9.51 11.84
C ALA A 24 7.52 9.54 13.23
N ARG A 25 7.85 10.75 13.72
CA ARG A 25 8.56 10.98 14.99
C ARG A 25 7.65 11.58 16.06
N ASP A 26 6.60 12.25 15.63
CA ASP A 26 5.68 13.01 16.46
C ASP A 26 4.26 13.02 15.86
N GLU A 27 3.33 13.65 16.59
CA GLU A 27 1.93 13.77 16.13
C GLU A 27 1.77 14.60 14.85
N ASP A 28 2.63 15.58 14.60
CA ASP A 28 2.54 16.41 13.40
C ASP A 28 2.91 15.59 12.15
N ASP A 29 3.88 14.71 12.27
CA ASP A 29 4.25 13.73 11.25
C ASP A 29 3.06 12.77 10.97
N VAL A 30 2.41 12.25 12.00
CA VAL A 30 1.22 11.38 11.87
C VAL A 30 0.06 12.15 11.22
N ARG A 31 -0.21 13.39 11.65
CA ARG A 31 -1.25 14.25 11.04
C ARG A 31 -0.97 14.56 9.58
N ALA A 32 0.31 14.71 9.19
CA ALA A 32 0.67 14.89 7.78
C ALA A 32 0.34 13.65 6.92
N ALA A 33 0.58 12.43 7.47
CA ALA A 33 0.15 11.20 6.82
C ALA A 33 -1.37 11.12 6.71
N GLN A 34 -2.09 11.45 7.77
CA GLN A 34 -3.56 11.43 7.83
C GLN A 34 -4.19 12.41 6.81
N ARG A 35 -3.60 13.61 6.63
CA ARG A 35 -4.01 14.55 5.58
C ARG A 35 -3.83 13.97 4.19
N LEU A 36 -2.65 13.46 3.89
CA LEU A 36 -2.39 12.84 2.57
C LEU A 36 -3.35 11.69 2.30
N ARG A 37 -3.63 10.84 3.30
CA ARG A 37 -4.59 9.74 3.19
C ARG A 37 -5.99 10.25 2.91
N HIS A 38 -6.46 11.28 3.62
CA HIS A 38 -7.76 11.90 3.41
C HIS A 38 -7.87 12.45 1.98
N ASP A 39 -6.87 13.20 1.52
CA ASP A 39 -6.88 13.82 0.18
C ASP A 39 -6.95 12.76 -0.92
N VAL A 40 -6.26 11.62 -0.74
CA VAL A 40 -6.26 10.53 -1.71
C VAL A 40 -7.52 9.66 -1.57
N PHE A 41 -7.84 9.19 -0.38
CA PHE A 41 -8.93 8.21 -0.21
C PHE A 41 -10.31 8.86 -0.33
N ALA A 42 -10.57 9.95 0.39
CA ALA A 42 -11.85 10.65 0.28
C ALA A 42 -11.91 11.58 -0.93
N GLY A 43 -10.86 12.38 -1.15
CA GLY A 43 -10.85 13.39 -2.19
C GLY A 43 -10.76 12.83 -3.61
N GLU A 44 -9.88 11.85 -3.84
CA GLU A 44 -9.67 11.27 -5.18
C GLU A 44 -10.49 10.00 -5.41
N MET A 45 -10.49 9.07 -4.42
CA MET A 45 -11.11 7.76 -4.58
C MET A 45 -12.58 7.73 -4.15
N GLY A 46 -13.06 8.76 -3.44
CA GLY A 46 -14.45 8.85 -2.99
C GLY A 46 -14.79 7.91 -1.83
N ALA A 47 -13.81 7.46 -1.05
CA ALA A 47 -14.04 6.61 0.12
C ALA A 47 -14.82 7.33 1.22
N LEU A 48 -15.70 6.61 1.89
CA LEU A 48 -16.49 7.10 3.02
C LEU A 48 -15.69 6.91 4.32
N LEU A 49 -14.88 7.91 4.68
CA LEU A 49 -14.03 7.83 5.87
C LEU A 49 -14.83 8.18 7.13
N ALA A 50 -14.92 7.23 8.06
CA ALA A 50 -15.43 7.48 9.41
C ALA A 50 -14.34 8.12 10.28
N THR A 51 -14.18 9.45 10.18
CA THR A 51 -13.12 10.18 10.88
C THR A 51 -13.71 11.19 11.86
N PRO A 52 -13.14 11.34 13.07
CA PRO A 52 -13.62 12.32 14.05
C PRO A 52 -13.27 13.77 13.68
N GLN A 53 -12.33 13.98 12.75
CA GLN A 53 -11.87 15.30 12.34
C GLN A 53 -11.90 15.45 10.81
N PRO A 54 -12.65 16.41 10.26
CA PRO A 54 -12.65 16.69 8.82
C PRO A 54 -11.25 16.99 8.29
N GLY A 55 -10.94 16.49 7.09
CA GLY A 55 -9.66 16.70 6.43
C GLY A 55 -8.53 15.77 6.90
N LEU A 56 -8.81 14.85 7.80
CA LEU A 56 -7.86 13.81 8.24
C LEU A 56 -8.52 12.42 8.13
N ASP A 57 -7.78 11.42 7.66
CA ASP A 57 -8.14 10.01 7.81
C ASP A 57 -7.56 9.51 9.14
N ILE A 58 -8.34 9.64 10.23
CA ILE A 58 -7.96 9.16 11.56
C ILE A 58 -8.61 7.80 11.79
N ASP A 59 -7.78 6.81 12.06
CA ASP A 59 -8.16 5.42 12.28
C ASP A 59 -7.71 4.98 13.68
N PRO A 60 -8.51 4.23 14.46
CA PRO A 60 -8.10 3.78 15.80
C PRO A 60 -6.78 3.00 15.85
N PHE A 61 -6.39 2.34 14.76
CA PHE A 61 -5.12 1.63 14.67
C PHE A 61 -3.91 2.58 14.54
N ASP A 62 -4.11 3.85 14.17
CA ASP A 62 -2.99 4.78 13.98
C ASP A 62 -2.11 4.91 15.24
N ALA A 63 -2.70 4.84 16.43
CA ALA A 63 -1.98 4.89 17.71
C ALA A 63 -1.06 3.66 17.94
N HIS A 64 -1.33 2.56 17.25
CA HIS A 64 -0.58 1.31 17.37
C HIS A 64 0.40 1.10 16.22
N CYS A 65 0.45 2.00 15.23
CA CYS A 65 1.23 1.83 14.02
C CYS A 65 2.47 2.74 14.00
N ASP A 66 3.50 2.26 13.32
CA ASP A 66 4.53 3.14 12.78
C ASP A 66 4.06 3.66 11.41
N HIS A 67 4.29 4.94 11.14
CA HIS A 67 3.91 5.56 9.88
C HIS A 67 5.17 5.86 9.06
N LEU A 68 5.30 5.21 7.91
CA LEU A 68 6.35 5.50 6.94
C LEU A 68 5.93 6.72 6.12
N LEU A 69 6.82 7.70 6.01
CA LEU A 69 6.59 8.96 5.31
C LEU A 69 7.65 9.15 4.23
N VAL A 70 7.21 9.50 3.03
CA VAL A 70 8.09 10.04 1.99
C VAL A 70 7.80 11.53 1.87
N ARG A 71 8.85 12.36 2.03
CA ARG A 71 8.78 13.82 1.91
C ARG A 71 9.50 14.30 0.68
N GLU A 72 8.92 15.25 -0.02
CA GLU A 72 9.64 16.06 -0.99
C GLU A 72 10.58 17.02 -0.27
N GLU A 73 11.87 17.05 -0.63
CA GLU A 73 12.89 17.82 0.10
C GLU A 73 12.69 19.33 0.00
N VAL A 74 12.17 19.82 -1.14
CA VAL A 74 12.04 21.26 -1.37
C VAL A 74 10.87 21.86 -0.60
N SER A 75 9.71 21.24 -0.65
CA SER A 75 8.48 21.72 0.02
C SER A 75 8.35 21.22 1.45
N GLY A 76 9.03 20.12 1.82
CA GLY A 76 8.82 19.40 3.08
C GLY A 76 7.50 18.64 3.15
N GLN A 77 6.70 18.66 2.07
CA GLN A 77 5.39 18.01 2.02
C GLN A 77 5.53 16.47 2.08
N VAL A 78 4.65 15.82 2.84
CA VAL A 78 4.49 14.36 2.78
C VAL A 78 3.74 14.02 1.50
N VAL A 79 4.40 13.27 0.62
CA VAL A 79 3.89 12.89 -0.71
C VAL A 79 3.67 11.40 -0.86
N GLY A 80 4.08 10.62 0.13
CA GLY A 80 3.83 9.18 0.22
C GLY A 80 3.76 8.73 1.66
N THR A 81 2.89 7.77 1.95
CA THR A 81 2.79 7.16 3.29
C THR A 81 2.42 5.69 3.20
N TYR A 82 2.82 4.95 4.24
CA TYR A 82 2.39 3.58 4.49
C TYR A 82 2.37 3.32 5.99
N ARG A 83 1.32 2.69 6.49
CA ARG A 83 1.15 2.33 7.89
C ARG A 83 1.68 0.92 8.13
N LEU A 84 2.41 0.72 9.24
CA LEU A 84 3.01 -0.55 9.64
C LEU A 84 2.56 -0.86 11.06
N LEU A 85 1.88 -1.99 11.24
CA LEU A 85 1.46 -2.50 12.54
C LEU A 85 2.35 -3.70 12.91
N PRO A 86 3.37 -3.51 13.75
CA PRO A 86 4.25 -4.60 14.16
C PRO A 86 3.55 -5.53 15.18
N PRO A 87 4.02 -6.79 15.31
CA PRO A 87 3.32 -7.83 16.08
C PRO A 87 3.11 -7.46 17.56
N GLU A 88 4.07 -6.82 18.19
CA GLU A 88 3.96 -6.39 19.60
C GLU A 88 2.88 -5.32 19.81
N ARG A 89 2.67 -4.45 18.84
CA ARG A 89 1.60 -3.44 18.88
C ARG A 89 0.26 -3.99 18.44
N ALA A 90 0.24 -4.95 17.52
CA ALA A 90 -0.96 -5.70 17.18
C ALA A 90 -1.52 -6.44 18.39
N ALA A 91 -0.64 -7.02 19.23
CA ALA A 91 -1.03 -7.64 20.50
C ALA A 91 -1.66 -6.62 21.47
N VAL A 92 -1.14 -5.39 21.55
CA VAL A 92 -1.73 -4.30 22.38
C VAL A 92 -3.06 -3.83 21.80
N ALA A 93 -3.19 -3.72 20.47
CA ALA A 93 -4.44 -3.38 19.79
C ALA A 93 -5.49 -4.50 19.92
N GLY A 94 -5.07 -5.71 20.32
CA GLY A 94 -5.91 -6.89 20.49
C GLY A 94 -6.23 -7.63 19.20
N ARG A 95 -5.87 -7.08 18.04
CA ARG A 95 -6.11 -7.67 16.72
C ARG A 95 -5.29 -7.00 15.61
N LEU A 96 -5.24 -7.64 14.45
CA LEU A 96 -4.82 -7.03 13.20
C LEU A 96 -5.97 -6.21 12.59
N TYR A 97 -5.63 -5.21 11.76
CA TYR A 97 -6.65 -4.42 11.06
C TYR A 97 -7.52 -5.29 10.15
N ALA A 98 -6.90 -6.17 9.38
CA ALA A 98 -7.62 -7.01 8.42
C ALA A 98 -8.56 -8.05 9.08
N GLU A 99 -8.52 -8.23 10.40
CA GLU A 99 -9.55 -9.03 11.14
C GLU A 99 -10.94 -8.34 11.14
N THR A 100 -11.03 -7.10 10.66
CA THR A 100 -12.32 -6.46 10.34
C THR A 100 -12.96 -7.02 9.07
N GLU A 101 -12.18 -7.66 8.22
CA GLU A 101 -12.57 -8.12 6.90
C GLU A 101 -12.38 -9.64 6.69
N PHE A 102 -11.43 -10.24 7.41
CA PHE A 102 -11.03 -11.64 7.25
C PHE A 102 -10.94 -12.38 8.58
N ASP A 103 -11.27 -13.66 8.56
CA ASP A 103 -10.82 -14.61 9.58
C ASP A 103 -9.37 -14.98 9.30
N LEU A 104 -8.46 -14.53 10.16
CA LEU A 104 -7.01 -14.71 10.05
C LEU A 104 -6.46 -15.85 10.93
N ALA A 105 -7.28 -16.70 11.50
CA ALA A 105 -6.86 -17.77 12.44
C ALA A 105 -5.77 -18.69 11.84
N ALA A 106 -5.78 -18.92 10.52
CA ALA A 106 -4.73 -19.68 9.83
C ALA A 106 -3.34 -19.07 9.95
N LEU A 107 -3.23 -17.77 10.27
CA LEU A 107 -1.97 -17.05 10.40
C LEU A 107 -1.48 -16.96 11.86
N ASP A 108 -2.20 -17.49 12.83
CA ASP A 108 -1.80 -17.44 14.25
C ASP A 108 -0.37 -17.96 14.50
N PRO A 109 0.10 -19.04 13.84
CA PRO A 109 1.47 -19.52 14.04
C PRO A 109 2.57 -18.53 13.61
N ILE A 110 2.27 -17.61 12.70
CA ILE A 110 3.24 -16.65 12.17
C ILE A 110 3.04 -15.22 12.71
N ARG A 111 1.98 -14.97 13.48
CA ARG A 111 1.68 -13.65 14.08
C ARG A 111 2.85 -13.03 14.84
N PRO A 112 3.68 -13.79 15.60
CA PRO A 112 4.81 -13.19 16.31
C PRO A 112 5.88 -12.53 15.45
N GLY A 113 5.97 -12.88 14.16
CA GLY A 113 6.89 -12.28 13.20
C GLY A 113 6.21 -11.48 12.09
N LEU A 114 4.89 -11.24 12.18
CA LEU A 114 4.09 -10.63 11.12
C LEU A 114 3.86 -9.15 11.36
N VAL A 115 4.29 -8.33 10.40
CA VAL A 115 3.94 -6.91 10.31
C VAL A 115 2.78 -6.75 9.34
N GLU A 116 1.68 -6.17 9.79
CA GLU A 116 0.59 -5.80 8.89
C GLU A 116 0.79 -4.40 8.34
N VAL A 117 0.60 -4.25 7.04
CA VAL A 117 0.74 -2.97 6.33
C VAL A 117 -0.57 -2.54 5.69
N GLY A 118 -0.81 -1.24 5.69
CA GLY A 118 -2.04 -0.68 5.12
C GLY A 118 -1.99 0.82 4.93
N ARG A 119 -3.10 1.38 4.49
CA ARG A 119 -3.24 2.83 4.24
C ARG A 119 -2.15 3.40 3.34
N SER A 120 -1.74 2.62 2.32
CA SER A 120 -0.75 3.05 1.33
C SER A 120 -1.32 4.07 0.38
N CYS A 121 -0.69 5.23 0.28
CA CYS A 121 -1.03 6.18 -0.77
C CYS A 121 0.16 7.05 -1.17
N VAL A 122 0.07 7.56 -2.41
CA VAL A 122 1.03 8.51 -3.00
C VAL A 122 0.25 9.67 -3.58
N HIS A 123 0.70 10.87 -3.29
CA HIS A 123 0.13 12.12 -3.82
C HIS A 123 0.07 12.07 -5.36
N PRO A 124 -1.03 12.48 -6.01
CA PRO A 124 -1.20 12.39 -7.46
C PRO A 124 -0.06 12.97 -8.28
N GLY A 125 0.50 14.10 -7.85
CA GLY A 125 1.61 14.77 -8.53
C GLY A 125 2.97 14.07 -8.42
N HIS A 126 3.07 12.96 -7.66
CA HIS A 126 4.35 12.29 -7.35
C HIS A 126 4.33 10.79 -7.66
N ARG A 127 3.52 10.35 -8.65
CA ARG A 127 3.32 8.93 -9.03
C ARG A 127 4.23 8.48 -10.18
N ASP A 128 5.40 9.06 -10.31
CA ASP A 128 6.42 8.71 -11.31
C ASP A 128 7.20 7.41 -11.00
N GLY A 129 6.95 6.80 -9.86
CA GLY A 129 7.61 5.57 -9.40
C GLY A 129 8.70 5.78 -8.36
N ALA A 130 9.26 6.97 -8.23
CA ALA A 130 10.33 7.24 -7.25
C ALA A 130 9.82 7.11 -5.80
N VAL A 131 8.66 7.71 -5.50
CA VAL A 131 8.05 7.68 -4.16
C VAL A 131 7.70 6.25 -3.74
N ILE A 132 7.08 5.46 -4.63
CA ILE A 132 6.74 4.06 -4.30
C ILE A 132 8.00 3.21 -4.12
N GLY A 133 9.07 3.48 -4.87
CA GLY A 133 10.37 2.83 -4.68
C GLY A 133 10.95 3.08 -3.29
N LEU A 134 10.88 4.32 -2.80
CA LEU A 134 11.31 4.68 -1.44
C LEU A 134 10.41 4.08 -0.35
N ILE A 135 9.10 3.98 -0.58
CA ILE A 135 8.19 3.26 0.33
C ILE A 135 8.65 1.80 0.47
N TRP A 136 8.91 1.11 -0.63
CA TRP A 136 9.42 -0.26 -0.59
C TRP A 136 10.77 -0.38 0.10
N ALA A 137 11.67 0.57 -0.14
CA ALA A 137 12.96 0.63 0.52
C ALA A 137 12.82 0.81 2.04
N GLY A 138 11.94 1.70 2.47
CA GLY A 138 11.63 1.94 3.87
C GLY A 138 11.03 0.71 4.56
N ILE A 139 10.07 0.03 3.90
CA ILE A 139 9.49 -1.23 4.41
C ILE A 139 10.58 -2.31 4.55
N ALA A 140 11.39 -2.52 3.50
CA ALA A 140 12.46 -3.52 3.54
C ALA A 140 13.45 -3.27 4.68
N ARG A 141 13.86 -2.00 4.86
CA ARG A 141 14.72 -1.60 5.98
C ARG A 141 14.05 -1.86 7.32
N TYR A 142 12.79 -1.45 7.48
CA TYR A 142 12.01 -1.67 8.70
C TYR A 142 11.94 -3.16 9.09
N MET A 143 11.63 -4.03 8.14
CA MET A 143 11.53 -5.48 8.36
C MET A 143 12.87 -6.09 8.79
N ILE A 144 13.97 -5.71 8.13
CA ILE A 144 15.31 -6.22 8.41
C ILE A 144 15.82 -5.73 9.76
N ASP A 145 15.75 -4.42 10.02
CA ASP A 145 16.29 -3.81 11.24
C ASP A 145 15.60 -4.33 12.51
N ARG A 146 14.34 -4.79 12.37
CA ARG A 146 13.56 -5.34 13.50
C ARG A 146 13.47 -6.87 13.50
N GLY A 147 14.02 -7.54 12.50
CA GLY A 147 14.00 -9.00 12.39
C GLY A 147 12.63 -9.60 12.15
N HIS A 148 11.70 -8.84 11.53
CA HIS A 148 10.39 -9.37 11.18
C HIS A 148 10.46 -10.27 9.95
N GLU A 149 9.68 -11.35 9.96
CA GLU A 149 9.77 -12.41 8.95
C GLU A 149 8.65 -12.37 7.91
N TRP A 150 7.51 -11.77 8.25
CA TRP A 150 6.31 -11.79 7.43
C TRP A 150 5.73 -10.37 7.26
N LEU A 151 5.43 -10.02 6.02
CA LEU A 151 4.70 -8.80 5.68
C LEU A 151 3.35 -9.19 5.13
N ALA A 152 2.27 -8.61 5.64
CA ALA A 152 0.93 -8.88 5.16
C ALA A 152 0.06 -7.64 5.11
N GLY A 153 -1.03 -7.69 4.35
CA GLY A 153 -2.01 -6.61 4.31
C GLY A 153 -3.01 -6.75 3.17
N CYS A 154 -4.02 -5.91 3.17
CA CYS A 154 -5.03 -5.85 2.12
C CYS A 154 -4.49 -5.13 0.88
N CYS A 155 -4.81 -5.68 -0.27
CA CYS A 155 -4.53 -5.09 -1.57
C CYS A 155 -5.86 -4.84 -2.29
N SER A 156 -6.30 -3.60 -2.30
CA SER A 156 -7.62 -3.17 -2.73
C SER A 156 -7.71 -3.10 -4.26
N VAL A 157 -8.82 -3.61 -4.79
CA VAL A 157 -9.17 -3.52 -6.20
C VAL A 157 -10.48 -2.74 -6.32
N PRO A 158 -10.49 -1.55 -6.97
CA PRO A 158 -11.69 -0.73 -7.10
C PRO A 158 -12.86 -1.46 -7.77
N LEU A 159 -14.09 -1.18 -7.32
CA LEU A 159 -15.33 -1.73 -7.85
C LEU A 159 -16.11 -0.72 -8.73
N ALA A 160 -15.58 0.47 -8.97
CA ALA A 160 -16.24 1.54 -9.71
C ALA A 160 -16.61 1.18 -11.17
N ASP A 161 -15.95 0.17 -11.74
CA ASP A 161 -16.23 -0.37 -13.08
C ASP A 161 -17.28 -1.50 -13.07
N GLY A 162 -18.06 -1.62 -12.00
CA GLY A 162 -18.99 -2.73 -11.79
C GLY A 162 -18.29 -4.03 -11.37
N GLY A 163 -17.02 -3.95 -10.93
CA GLY A 163 -16.24 -5.08 -10.43
C GLY A 163 -15.53 -5.91 -11.52
N ALA A 164 -15.49 -5.42 -12.76
CA ALA A 164 -14.83 -6.12 -13.87
C ALA A 164 -13.33 -6.32 -13.62
N LEU A 165 -12.64 -5.28 -13.14
CA LEU A 165 -11.22 -5.36 -12.77
C LEU A 165 -10.99 -6.34 -11.61
N ALA A 166 -11.86 -6.33 -10.60
CA ALA A 166 -11.75 -7.22 -9.46
C ALA A 166 -11.96 -8.69 -9.87
N ALA A 167 -12.96 -8.98 -10.73
CA ALA A 167 -13.20 -10.31 -11.27
C ALA A 167 -12.00 -10.83 -12.06
N ALA A 168 -11.47 -10.01 -13.00
CA ALA A 168 -10.30 -10.38 -13.80
C ALA A 168 -9.04 -10.57 -12.94
N THR A 169 -8.86 -9.73 -11.93
CA THR A 169 -7.76 -9.83 -10.96
C THR A 169 -7.86 -11.15 -10.19
N TRP A 170 -9.04 -11.46 -9.63
CA TRP A 170 -9.26 -12.70 -8.89
C TRP A 170 -9.03 -13.93 -9.76
N ASP A 171 -9.59 -13.97 -10.97
CA ASP A 171 -9.39 -15.09 -11.91
C ASP A 171 -7.91 -15.34 -12.20
N ARG A 172 -7.13 -14.26 -12.34
CA ARG A 172 -5.71 -14.36 -12.63
C ARG A 172 -4.90 -14.84 -11.42
N VAL A 173 -5.18 -14.33 -10.21
CA VAL A 173 -4.40 -14.66 -9.02
C VAL A 173 -4.74 -16.02 -8.45
N ARG A 174 -6.02 -16.45 -8.49
CA ARG A 174 -6.43 -17.76 -7.98
C ARG A 174 -5.79 -18.94 -8.72
N GLY A 175 -5.41 -18.75 -10.01
CA GLY A 175 -4.77 -19.79 -10.80
C GLY A 175 -3.27 -19.99 -10.53
N LYS A 176 -2.54 -18.94 -10.08
CA LYS A 176 -1.07 -18.97 -10.03
C LYS A 176 -0.44 -18.39 -8.77
N HIS A 177 -1.17 -17.60 -8.01
CA HIS A 177 -0.61 -16.78 -6.93
C HIS A 177 -1.25 -17.03 -5.56
N LEU A 178 -2.05 -18.09 -5.42
CA LEU A 178 -2.59 -18.46 -4.10
C LEU A 178 -1.47 -18.89 -3.15
N ALA A 179 -1.65 -18.53 -1.89
CA ALA A 179 -0.84 -19.03 -0.80
C ALA A 179 -1.07 -20.55 -0.60
N PRO A 180 -0.10 -21.28 -0.03
CA PRO A 180 -0.31 -22.62 0.51
C PRO A 180 -1.54 -22.66 1.43
N GLU A 181 -2.16 -23.85 1.55
CA GLU A 181 -3.43 -23.99 2.25
C GLU A 181 -3.35 -23.55 3.71
N GLU A 182 -2.26 -23.81 4.37
CA GLU A 182 -1.98 -23.44 5.76
C GLU A 182 -1.97 -21.92 6.02
N TYR A 183 -1.84 -21.08 4.97
CA TYR A 183 -1.90 -19.62 5.08
C TYR A 183 -3.14 -18.99 4.45
N ARG A 184 -4.16 -19.82 4.14
CA ARG A 184 -5.37 -19.28 3.53
C ARG A 184 -6.32 -18.74 4.57
N VAL A 185 -6.76 -17.52 4.33
CA VAL A 185 -7.74 -16.79 5.15
C VAL A 185 -9.12 -16.81 4.51
N ARG A 186 -10.15 -16.51 5.30
CA ARG A 186 -11.53 -16.47 4.83
C ARG A 186 -12.10 -15.07 4.98
N PRO A 187 -12.67 -14.47 3.91
CA PRO A 187 -13.34 -13.19 4.04
C PRO A 187 -14.60 -13.31 4.90
N LEU A 188 -14.82 -12.38 5.82
CA LEU A 188 -16.04 -12.29 6.62
C LEU A 188 -17.23 -11.89 5.76
N ARG A 189 -17.00 -11.05 4.77
CA ARG A 189 -17.95 -10.63 3.72
C ARG A 189 -17.32 -10.90 2.35
N PRO A 190 -17.51 -12.10 1.78
CA PRO A 190 -16.93 -12.44 0.49
C PRO A 190 -17.44 -11.51 -0.62
N TRP A 191 -16.53 -10.92 -1.38
CA TRP A 191 -16.90 -10.28 -2.63
C TRP A 191 -17.05 -11.31 -3.73
N ARG A 192 -18.13 -11.21 -4.50
CA ARG A 192 -18.39 -12.12 -5.64
C ARG A 192 -18.72 -11.29 -6.87
N PRO A 193 -18.17 -11.65 -8.06
CA PRO A 193 -18.55 -10.97 -9.29
C PRO A 193 -20.06 -11.16 -9.54
N THR A 194 -20.72 -10.09 -9.94
CA THR A 194 -22.07 -10.18 -10.48
C THR A 194 -22.02 -10.86 -11.84
N ALA A 195 -23.05 -11.64 -12.21
CA ALA A 195 -23.10 -12.47 -13.42
C ALA A 195 -22.90 -11.72 -14.76
N ALA A 196 -22.84 -10.39 -14.72
CA ALA A 196 -22.67 -9.51 -15.89
C ALA A 196 -21.27 -8.92 -16.03
N ALA A 197 -20.30 -9.30 -15.19
CA ALA A 197 -18.93 -8.78 -15.36
C ALA A 197 -18.38 -9.28 -16.72
N PRO A 198 -18.14 -8.38 -17.70
CA PRO A 198 -17.59 -8.82 -18.98
C PRO A 198 -16.24 -9.47 -18.74
N ALA A 199 -15.99 -10.60 -19.43
CA ALA A 199 -14.68 -11.24 -19.39
C ALA A 199 -13.63 -10.21 -19.85
N ALA A 200 -12.91 -9.63 -18.88
CA ALA A 200 -11.92 -8.58 -19.15
C ALA A 200 -10.71 -9.23 -19.85
N ALA A 201 -10.75 -9.21 -21.18
CA ALA A 201 -9.63 -9.61 -21.99
C ALA A 201 -8.40 -8.75 -21.60
N ARG A 202 -7.37 -9.38 -21.02
CA ARG A 202 -6.03 -8.81 -20.74
C ARG A 202 -5.97 -7.57 -19.83
N THR A 203 -6.82 -7.48 -18.83
CA THR A 203 -6.70 -6.40 -17.83
C THR A 203 -5.38 -6.56 -17.04
N GLU A 204 -4.60 -5.51 -16.94
CA GLU A 204 -3.39 -5.52 -16.08
C GLU A 204 -3.78 -5.60 -14.61
N LEU A 205 -3.01 -6.37 -13.83
CA LEU A 205 -3.16 -6.38 -12.38
C LEU A 205 -2.92 -4.98 -11.80
N PRO A 206 -3.65 -4.58 -10.73
CA PRO A 206 -3.36 -3.35 -10.01
C PRO A 206 -1.88 -3.22 -9.70
N ALA A 207 -1.33 -2.01 -9.83
CA ALA A 207 0.11 -1.78 -9.78
C ALA A 207 0.74 -2.26 -8.45
N LEU A 208 0.06 -2.00 -7.33
CA LEU A 208 0.51 -2.42 -6.00
C LEU A 208 0.55 -3.96 -5.91
N LEU A 209 -0.54 -4.64 -6.27
CA LEU A 209 -0.60 -6.11 -6.25
C LEU A 209 0.47 -6.73 -7.15
N ARG A 210 0.67 -6.18 -8.36
CA ARG A 210 1.72 -6.61 -9.27
C ARG A 210 3.11 -6.48 -8.65
N GLY A 211 3.36 -5.39 -7.91
CA GLY A 211 4.60 -5.20 -7.16
C GLY A 211 4.80 -6.28 -6.11
N TYR A 212 3.82 -6.55 -5.27
CA TYR A 212 3.85 -7.61 -4.26
C TYR A 212 4.12 -8.99 -4.86
N LEU A 213 3.39 -9.36 -5.91
CA LEU A 213 3.56 -10.66 -6.57
C LEU A 213 4.95 -10.85 -7.19
N ARG A 214 5.55 -9.76 -7.71
CA ARG A 214 6.94 -9.78 -8.22
C ARG A 214 7.97 -10.00 -7.11
N LEU A 215 7.69 -9.55 -5.90
CA LEU A 215 8.54 -9.77 -4.73
C LEU A 215 8.40 -11.19 -4.15
N GLY A 216 7.42 -11.97 -4.62
CA GLY A 216 7.17 -13.34 -4.15
C GLY A 216 5.99 -13.49 -3.21
N ALA A 217 5.21 -12.43 -3.03
CA ALA A 217 3.98 -12.50 -2.23
C ALA A 217 2.94 -13.45 -2.83
N ARG A 218 2.03 -13.89 -1.97
CA ARG A 218 0.90 -14.76 -2.32
C ARG A 218 -0.40 -14.16 -1.83
N VAL A 219 -1.48 -14.44 -2.55
CA VAL A 219 -2.85 -14.07 -2.16
C VAL A 219 -3.43 -15.18 -1.28
N CYS A 220 -3.91 -14.82 -0.10
CA CYS A 220 -4.28 -15.80 0.93
C CYS A 220 -5.72 -16.31 0.82
N GLY A 221 -6.47 -15.98 -0.20
CA GLY A 221 -7.84 -16.49 -0.35
C GLY A 221 -8.73 -15.62 -1.22
N GLU A 222 -10.04 -15.89 -1.13
CA GLU A 222 -11.06 -15.11 -1.83
C GLU A 222 -11.07 -13.65 -1.35
N PRO A 223 -11.47 -12.69 -2.24
CA PRO A 223 -11.52 -11.28 -1.86
C PRO A 223 -12.67 -10.98 -0.88
N ALA A 224 -12.44 -10.06 0.06
CA ALA A 224 -13.46 -9.46 0.89
C ALA A 224 -14.09 -8.24 0.20
N HIS A 225 -15.34 -7.91 0.56
CA HIS A 225 -16.02 -6.69 0.13
C HIS A 225 -15.89 -5.61 1.20
N ASP A 226 -15.13 -4.58 0.91
CA ASP A 226 -15.10 -3.35 1.69
C ASP A 226 -16.01 -2.29 1.01
N ALA A 227 -17.19 -2.11 1.60
CA ALA A 227 -18.19 -1.19 1.07
C ALA A 227 -17.84 0.28 1.33
N ASP A 228 -17.11 0.59 2.40
CA ASP A 228 -16.75 1.95 2.79
C ASP A 228 -15.71 2.55 1.83
N PHE A 229 -14.80 1.72 1.34
CA PHE A 229 -13.84 2.08 0.31
C PHE A 229 -14.30 1.74 -1.11
N GLY A 230 -15.40 1.00 -1.28
CA GLY A 230 -15.90 0.59 -2.60
C GLY A 230 -14.92 -0.32 -3.34
N VAL A 231 -14.30 -1.26 -2.64
CA VAL A 231 -13.25 -2.15 -3.17
C VAL A 231 -13.51 -3.62 -2.85
N ALA A 232 -12.82 -4.48 -3.61
CA ALA A 232 -12.61 -5.89 -3.26
C ALA A 232 -11.18 -6.04 -2.75
N ASP A 233 -11.02 -6.45 -1.50
CA ASP A 233 -9.73 -6.60 -0.87
C ASP A 233 -9.19 -8.02 -0.98
N LEU A 234 -7.94 -8.13 -1.42
CA LEU A 234 -7.17 -9.36 -1.45
C LEU A 234 -6.15 -9.33 -0.32
N TYR A 235 -6.25 -10.24 0.65
CA TYR A 235 -5.23 -10.36 1.68
C TYR A 235 -3.97 -11.00 1.09
N VAL A 236 -2.85 -10.30 1.21
CA VAL A 236 -1.55 -10.66 0.61
C VAL A 236 -0.54 -10.94 1.70
N LEU A 237 0.24 -12.00 1.55
CA LEU A 237 1.30 -12.42 2.47
C LEU A 237 2.63 -12.53 1.73
N LEU A 238 3.67 -11.89 2.27
CA LEU A 238 5.04 -11.91 1.74
C LEU A 238 6.01 -12.42 2.81
N PRO A 239 6.51 -13.65 2.70
CA PRO A 239 7.64 -14.11 3.52
C PRO A 239 8.92 -13.36 3.12
N MET A 240 9.59 -12.72 4.06
CA MET A 240 10.84 -11.99 3.80
C MET A 240 11.96 -12.91 3.25
N SER A 241 11.94 -14.18 3.64
CA SER A 241 12.87 -15.22 3.13
C SER A 241 12.70 -15.52 1.63
N ARG A 242 11.56 -15.15 1.02
CA ARG A 242 11.28 -15.37 -0.41
C ARG A 242 11.53 -14.15 -1.28
N VAL A 243 11.83 -12.99 -0.68
CA VAL A 243 12.13 -11.78 -1.45
C VAL A 243 13.43 -11.98 -2.24
N ASP A 244 13.38 -11.78 -3.55
CA ASP A 244 14.58 -11.88 -4.40
C ASP A 244 15.64 -10.89 -3.92
N GLN A 245 16.83 -11.38 -3.63
CA GLN A 245 17.96 -10.62 -3.10
C GLN A 245 18.39 -9.46 -4.00
N ARG A 246 18.11 -9.52 -5.31
CA ARG A 246 18.39 -8.40 -6.25
C ARG A 246 17.46 -7.23 -5.98
N TYR A 247 16.15 -7.50 -5.78
CA TYR A 247 15.18 -6.45 -5.41
C TYR A 247 15.50 -5.87 -4.02
N LEU A 248 15.83 -6.75 -3.06
CA LEU A 248 16.18 -6.31 -1.73
C LEU A 248 17.41 -5.39 -1.73
N ARG A 249 18.49 -5.76 -2.42
CA ARG A 249 19.68 -4.90 -2.58
C ARG A 249 19.36 -3.60 -3.29
N HIS A 250 18.51 -3.63 -4.33
CA HIS A 250 18.08 -2.42 -5.02
C HIS A 250 17.34 -1.47 -4.06
N PHE A 251 16.35 -1.96 -3.32
CA PHE A 251 15.63 -1.13 -2.37
C PHE A 251 16.53 -0.57 -1.27
N LEU A 252 17.39 -1.41 -0.69
CA LEU A 252 18.32 -0.95 0.34
C LEU A 252 19.33 0.09 -0.15
N SER A 253 19.64 0.12 -1.44
CA SER A 253 20.52 1.15 -2.03
C SER A 253 19.83 2.51 -2.17
N LEU A 254 18.49 2.58 -2.14
CA LEU A 254 17.74 3.83 -2.22
C LEU A 254 17.68 4.58 -0.87
N VAL A 255 17.97 3.90 0.23
CA VAL A 255 17.92 4.47 1.57
C VAL A 255 19.30 4.29 2.23
N PRO A 256 19.97 5.36 2.69
CA PRO A 256 21.24 5.25 3.38
C PRO A 256 21.11 4.30 4.58
N GLY A 257 22.10 3.40 4.77
CA GLY A 257 22.27 2.64 6.00
C GLY A 257 22.53 3.59 7.16
N ARG A 258 21.98 3.29 8.33
CA ARG A 258 22.44 3.92 9.59
C ARG A 258 23.84 3.47 9.93
#